data_481edcefe3408177d3dab348e5851486
#
_entry.id   481edcefe3408177d3dab348e5851486
#
_cell.length_a   1.000
_cell.length_b   1.000
_cell.length_c   1.000
_cell.angle_alpha   90.00
_cell.angle_beta   90.00
_cell.angle_gamma   90.00
#
_symmetry.space_group_name_H-M   'P 1'
#
loop_
_entity.id
_entity.type
_entity.pdbx_description
1 polymer ?
#
loop_
_entity_poly.entity_id
_entity_poly.type
_entity_poly.pdbx_seq_one_letter_code
_entity_poly.pdbx_strand_id
1 'polypeptide(L)'
;LLPLLILSSCRQDKKTAEETQSNEPTIVRLESERPLMGTLFKIITYAEDPREGYLAMEKSFDLAEDFSNRATDYDPDSELNRLTKSKPGMPIAVSKELFDVLILGKKLTKESEGIFDPTLGPLTHLWRETRRTKEVPSEEDIAAARSRCGIEFLAFDEKKQTVTVKRQGLQLDLGGIAKGFAADLIYDHLAKKGFTQTLVAAAGDLRIGDPPPERVGWNTGLRTFRLTPNKSLPLRNCAVSTSGDLFQSVTTD
;
A
#
# COMPACT_ATOMS: atom_id res chain seq x y z
N LEU A 1 83.62 -7.24 -48.55
CA LEU A 1 82.71 -6.12 -48.50
C LEU A 1 81.46 -6.59 -47.76
N LEU A 2 81.39 -6.25 -46.45
CA LEU A 2 80.16 -6.50 -45.60
C LEU A 2 79.30 -5.23 -45.54
N PRO A 3 78.02 -5.25 -45.69
CA PRO A 3 77.22 -4.09 -45.42
C PRO A 3 76.78 -4.05 -43.94
N LEU A 4 76.90 -2.86 -43.39
CA LEU A 4 76.56 -2.45 -42.05
C LEU A 4 75.01 -2.40 -41.87
N LEU A 5 74.46 -3.20 -40.96
CA LEU A 5 73.07 -3.13 -40.60
C LEU A 5 72.86 -2.06 -39.50
N ILE A 6 72.11 -0.99 -39.82
CA ILE A 6 71.69 0.03 -38.88
C ILE A 6 70.37 -0.44 -38.26
N LEU A 7 70.38 -0.81 -36.97
CA LEU A 7 69.20 -1.07 -36.18
C LEU A 7 68.59 0.25 -35.64
N SER A 8 67.50 0.67 -36.25
CA SER A 8 66.69 1.79 -35.74
C SER A 8 65.84 1.30 -34.63
N SER A 9 66.07 1.76 -33.39
CA SER A 9 65.30 1.50 -32.23
C SER A 9 64.04 2.41 -32.22
N CYS A 10 62.87 1.86 -32.56
CA CYS A 10 61.57 2.52 -32.29
C CYS A 10 61.23 2.43 -30.78
N ARG A 11 61.36 3.55 -30.10
CA ARG A 11 60.82 3.75 -28.78
C ARG A 11 59.26 3.87 -28.90
N GLN A 12 58.52 2.85 -28.52
CA GLN A 12 57.08 2.95 -28.32
C GLN A 12 56.83 3.65 -26.98
N ASP A 13 56.38 4.90 -27.04
CA ASP A 13 55.78 5.59 -25.91
C ASP A 13 54.44 4.90 -25.59
N LYS A 14 54.43 4.10 -24.54
CA LYS A 14 53.19 3.64 -23.90
C LYS A 14 52.52 4.85 -23.23
N LYS A 15 51.59 5.50 -23.95
CA LYS A 15 50.57 6.32 -23.31
C LYS A 15 49.72 5.40 -22.47
N THR A 16 49.93 5.38 -21.17
CA THR A 16 48.97 4.89 -20.17
C THR A 16 47.72 5.77 -20.27
N ALA A 17 46.67 5.23 -20.87
CA ALA A 17 45.34 5.80 -20.74
C ALA A 17 44.97 5.58 -19.27
N GLU A 18 45.03 6.63 -18.47
CA GLU A 18 44.30 6.69 -17.20
C GLU A 18 42.80 6.62 -17.57
N GLU A 19 42.20 5.46 -17.39
CA GLU A 19 40.75 5.31 -17.30
C GLU A 19 40.30 6.14 -16.08
N THR A 20 39.86 7.34 -16.34
CA THR A 20 39.08 8.12 -15.39
C THR A 20 37.80 7.33 -15.19
N GLN A 21 37.77 6.43 -14.19
CA GLN A 21 36.51 5.90 -13.68
C GLN A 21 35.70 7.11 -13.21
N SER A 22 34.64 7.42 -13.94
CA SER A 22 33.64 8.37 -13.50
C SER A 22 33.05 7.82 -12.18
N ASN A 23 33.38 8.49 -11.10
CA ASN A 23 32.97 8.15 -9.75
C ASN A 23 31.52 8.67 -9.53
N GLU A 24 30.68 8.59 -10.55
CA GLU A 24 29.25 8.88 -10.38
C GLU A 24 28.61 7.70 -9.64
N PRO A 25 27.88 7.95 -8.55
CA PRO A 25 27.21 6.89 -7.81
C PRO A 25 26.23 6.16 -8.74
N THR A 26 26.44 4.86 -8.87
CA THR A 26 25.56 4.01 -9.69
C THR A 26 24.29 3.73 -8.92
N ILE A 27 23.17 4.32 -9.34
CA ILE A 27 21.86 4.07 -8.75
C ILE A 27 21.36 2.69 -9.18
N VAL A 28 21.06 1.83 -8.20
CA VAL A 28 20.63 0.44 -8.40
C VAL A 28 19.14 0.31 -8.14
N ARG A 29 18.43 -0.40 -9.03
CA ARG A 29 17.02 -0.79 -8.84
C ARG A 29 16.93 -1.95 -7.86
N LEU A 30 16.18 -1.76 -6.80
CA LEU A 30 15.89 -2.75 -5.76
C LEU A 30 14.43 -3.17 -5.82
N GLU A 31 14.17 -4.43 -5.50
CA GLU A 31 12.82 -5.00 -5.45
C GLU A 31 12.71 -5.98 -4.28
N SER A 32 11.61 -5.89 -3.53
CA SER A 32 11.29 -6.82 -2.45
C SER A 32 9.79 -7.03 -2.36
N GLU A 33 9.38 -8.22 -1.92
CA GLU A 33 7.99 -8.63 -1.81
C GLU A 33 7.73 -9.27 -0.44
N ARG A 34 6.53 -9.01 0.11
CA ARG A 34 6.08 -9.65 1.36
C ARG A 34 4.57 -9.92 1.30
N PRO A 35 4.09 -11.12 1.70
CA PRO A 35 2.67 -11.37 1.90
C PRO A 35 2.14 -10.55 3.09
N LEU A 36 1.16 -9.67 2.85
CA LEU A 36 0.51 -8.84 3.86
C LEU A 36 -0.98 -8.70 3.52
N MET A 37 -1.85 -8.60 4.52
CA MET A 37 -3.30 -8.34 4.33
C MET A 37 -3.97 -9.30 3.33
N GLY A 38 -3.55 -10.58 3.34
CA GLY A 38 -4.11 -11.62 2.44
C GLY A 38 -3.72 -11.46 0.97
N THR A 39 -2.70 -10.64 0.64
CA THR A 39 -2.20 -10.43 -0.71
C THR A 39 -0.68 -10.24 -0.71
N LEU A 40 -0.09 -10.08 -1.89
CA LEU A 40 1.32 -9.79 -2.04
C LEU A 40 1.53 -8.27 -2.13
N PHE A 41 2.35 -7.74 -1.23
CA PHE A 41 2.89 -6.39 -1.32
C PHE A 41 4.26 -6.43 -1.97
N LYS A 42 4.52 -5.47 -2.86
CA LYS A 42 5.79 -5.33 -3.57
C LYS A 42 6.27 -3.89 -3.44
N ILE A 43 7.55 -3.74 -3.16
CA ILE A 43 8.26 -2.45 -3.21
C ILE A 43 9.29 -2.51 -4.32
N ILE A 44 9.32 -1.48 -5.14
CA ILE A 44 10.40 -1.21 -6.09
C ILE A 44 10.95 0.17 -5.75
N THR A 45 12.25 0.28 -5.53
CA THR A 45 12.92 1.56 -5.26
C THR A 45 14.28 1.62 -5.92
N TYR A 46 14.93 2.78 -5.85
CA TYR A 46 16.26 3.02 -6.40
C TYR A 46 17.15 3.57 -5.29
N ALA A 47 18.38 3.06 -5.18
CA ALA A 47 19.33 3.44 -4.14
C ALA A 47 20.77 3.44 -4.69
N GLU A 48 21.62 4.31 -4.15
CA GLU A 48 23.08 4.29 -4.38
C GLU A 48 23.70 3.16 -3.53
N ASP A 49 23.27 2.99 -2.29
CA ASP A 49 23.65 1.87 -1.44
C ASP A 49 22.50 0.85 -1.37
N PRO A 50 22.63 -0.33 -2.03
CA PRO A 50 21.62 -1.38 -2.00
C PRO A 50 21.32 -1.91 -0.60
N ARG A 51 22.31 -1.93 0.31
CA ARG A 51 22.15 -2.42 1.67
C ARG A 51 21.21 -1.51 2.48
N GLU A 52 21.44 -0.19 2.40
CA GLU A 52 20.55 0.79 3.04
C GLU A 52 19.13 0.72 2.46
N GLY A 53 19.02 0.58 1.14
CA GLY A 53 17.74 0.43 0.45
C GLY A 53 16.96 -0.78 0.96
N TYR A 54 17.56 -1.97 1.01
CA TYR A 54 16.90 -3.18 1.52
C TYR A 54 16.53 -3.08 3.00
N LEU A 55 17.39 -2.51 3.84
CA LEU A 55 17.06 -2.28 5.25
C LEU A 55 15.86 -1.33 5.43
N ALA A 56 15.78 -0.30 4.60
CA ALA A 56 14.64 0.62 4.61
C ALA A 56 13.36 -0.06 4.14
N MET A 57 13.43 -0.92 3.11
CA MET A 57 12.28 -1.69 2.62
C MET A 57 11.76 -2.67 3.69
N GLU A 58 12.64 -3.42 4.36
CA GLU A 58 12.27 -4.34 5.43
C GLU A 58 11.56 -3.60 6.58
N LYS A 59 12.10 -2.47 7.02
CA LYS A 59 11.48 -1.63 8.05
C LYS A 59 10.10 -1.08 7.61
N SER A 60 9.94 -0.78 6.34
CA SER A 60 8.66 -0.32 5.80
C SER A 60 7.61 -1.43 5.80
N PHE A 61 8.02 -2.66 5.49
CA PHE A 61 7.14 -3.82 5.60
C PHE A 61 6.75 -4.10 7.06
N ASP A 62 7.68 -4.00 8.02
CA ASP A 62 7.37 -4.17 9.44
C ASP A 62 6.30 -3.18 9.91
N LEU A 63 6.38 -1.91 9.49
CA LEU A 63 5.37 -0.89 9.81
C LEU A 63 3.99 -1.24 9.24
N ALA A 64 3.95 -1.71 7.99
CA ALA A 64 2.70 -2.11 7.36
C ALA A 64 2.11 -3.38 8.01
N GLU A 65 2.94 -4.31 8.46
CA GLU A 65 2.53 -5.52 9.16
C GLU A 65 1.95 -5.19 10.55
N ASP A 66 2.62 -4.32 11.31
CA ASP A 66 2.13 -3.82 12.59
C ASP A 66 0.76 -3.13 12.44
N PHE A 67 0.60 -2.29 11.42
CA PHE A 67 -0.68 -1.68 11.11
C PHE A 67 -1.74 -2.73 10.74
N SER A 68 -1.39 -3.69 9.88
CA SER A 68 -2.29 -4.77 9.47
C SER A 68 -2.84 -5.54 10.68
N ASN A 69 -1.96 -5.91 11.62
CA ASN A 69 -2.33 -6.66 12.81
C ASN A 69 -3.26 -5.87 13.75
N ARG A 70 -3.12 -4.55 13.80
CA ARG A 70 -3.98 -3.67 14.61
C ARG A 70 -5.32 -3.37 13.92
N ALA A 71 -5.33 -3.22 12.61
CA ALA A 71 -6.46 -2.75 11.82
C ALA A 71 -7.34 -3.87 11.25
N THR A 72 -7.01 -5.14 11.50
CA THR A 72 -7.79 -6.28 11.00
C THR A 72 -9.08 -6.48 11.78
N ASP A 73 -10.17 -6.80 11.09
CA ASP A 73 -11.43 -7.23 11.68
C ASP A 73 -11.55 -8.76 11.83
N TYR A 74 -10.55 -9.51 11.28
CA TYR A 74 -10.51 -10.98 11.35
C TYR A 74 -9.99 -11.51 12.69
N ASP A 75 -9.12 -10.76 13.37
CA ASP A 75 -8.60 -11.11 14.69
C ASP A 75 -9.50 -10.48 15.78
N PRO A 76 -10.19 -11.28 16.62
CA PRO A 76 -11.03 -10.78 17.69
C PRO A 76 -10.30 -9.94 18.74
N ASP A 77 -8.97 -10.08 18.83
CA ASP A 77 -8.10 -9.39 19.79
C ASP A 77 -7.33 -8.21 19.15
N SER A 78 -7.59 -7.90 17.88
CA SER A 78 -7.04 -6.73 17.23
C SER A 78 -7.44 -5.43 17.93
N GLU A 79 -6.67 -4.37 17.73
CA GLU A 79 -6.99 -3.05 18.27
C GLU A 79 -8.35 -2.53 17.73
N LEU A 80 -8.62 -2.75 16.44
CA LEU A 80 -9.87 -2.42 15.78
C LEU A 80 -11.07 -3.10 16.47
N ASN A 81 -10.98 -4.41 16.72
CA ASN A 81 -12.03 -5.17 17.35
C ASN A 81 -12.19 -4.83 18.84
N ARG A 82 -11.09 -4.54 19.58
CA ARG A 82 -11.20 -4.03 20.95
C ARG A 82 -11.92 -2.68 21.02
N LEU A 83 -11.64 -1.78 20.04
CA LEU A 83 -12.36 -0.52 19.92
C LEU A 83 -13.85 -0.74 19.71
N THR A 84 -14.25 -1.59 18.77
CA THR A 84 -15.68 -1.83 18.45
C THR A 84 -16.44 -2.55 19.57
N LYS A 85 -15.76 -3.38 20.33
CA LYS A 85 -16.33 -4.09 21.51
C LYS A 85 -16.36 -3.22 22.77
N SER A 86 -15.82 -2.00 22.74
CA SER A 86 -15.80 -1.11 23.89
C SER A 86 -17.21 -0.71 24.32
N LYS A 87 -17.36 -0.34 25.60
CA LYS A 87 -18.63 0.16 26.13
C LYS A 87 -19.02 1.44 25.37
N PRO A 88 -20.24 1.52 24.82
CA PRO A 88 -20.70 2.72 24.14
C PRO A 88 -20.53 4.00 24.98
N GLY A 89 -20.02 5.04 24.36
CA GLY A 89 -19.76 6.33 25.01
C GLY A 89 -18.39 6.43 25.73
N MET A 90 -17.63 5.34 25.80
CA MET A 90 -16.29 5.33 26.44
C MET A 90 -15.22 5.70 25.42
N PRO A 91 -14.42 6.78 25.66
CA PRO A 91 -13.27 7.11 24.82
C PRO A 91 -12.17 6.07 24.97
N ILE A 92 -11.69 5.54 23.86
CA ILE A 92 -10.60 4.56 23.78
C ILE A 92 -9.43 5.20 23.08
N ALA A 93 -8.24 5.19 23.73
CA ALA A 93 -6.99 5.57 23.09
C ALA A 93 -6.59 4.46 22.08
N VAL A 94 -6.23 4.88 20.89
CA VAL A 94 -5.82 3.98 19.81
C VAL A 94 -4.45 4.40 19.25
N SER A 95 -3.78 3.47 18.58
CA SER A 95 -2.52 3.76 17.89
C SER A 95 -2.70 4.89 16.86
N LYS A 96 -1.60 5.58 16.54
CA LYS A 96 -1.64 6.70 15.60
C LYS A 96 -2.15 6.25 14.24
N GLU A 97 -1.66 5.13 13.74
CA GLU A 97 -2.01 4.59 12.42
C GLU A 97 -3.49 4.21 12.35
N LEU A 98 -4.02 3.57 13.41
CA LEU A 98 -5.46 3.26 13.47
C LEU A 98 -6.30 4.54 13.56
N PHE A 99 -5.87 5.52 14.34
CA PHE A 99 -6.54 6.82 14.42
C PHE A 99 -6.57 7.53 13.07
N ASP A 100 -5.43 7.60 12.39
CA ASP A 100 -5.27 8.29 11.11
C ASP A 100 -6.13 7.65 10.01
N VAL A 101 -6.15 6.31 9.91
CA VAL A 101 -6.98 5.62 8.90
C VAL A 101 -8.47 5.77 9.19
N LEU A 102 -8.88 5.85 10.45
CA LEU A 102 -10.27 6.10 10.82
C LEU A 102 -10.70 7.55 10.53
N ILE A 103 -9.82 8.53 10.75
CA ILE A 103 -10.04 9.94 10.34
C ILE A 103 -10.13 10.03 8.81
N LEU A 104 -9.25 9.34 8.08
CA LEU A 104 -9.33 9.24 6.61
C LEU A 104 -10.66 8.62 6.19
N GLY A 105 -11.08 7.53 6.84
CA GLY A 105 -12.36 6.89 6.58
C GLY A 105 -13.54 7.85 6.76
N LYS A 106 -13.55 8.61 7.85
CA LYS A 106 -14.58 9.65 8.09
C LYS A 106 -14.58 10.72 6.99
N LYS A 107 -13.40 11.16 6.55
CA LYS A 107 -13.27 12.13 5.47
C LYS A 107 -13.85 11.58 4.16
N LEU A 108 -13.47 10.35 3.79
CA LEU A 108 -13.95 9.68 2.59
C LEU A 108 -15.47 9.41 2.63
N THR A 109 -16.03 9.07 3.79
CA THR A 109 -17.48 8.95 3.95
C THR A 109 -18.19 10.25 3.61
N LYS A 110 -17.65 11.38 4.08
CA LYS A 110 -18.22 12.70 3.79
C LYS A 110 -18.06 13.07 2.31
N GLU A 111 -16.89 12.86 1.71
CA GLU A 111 -16.58 13.21 0.32
C GLU A 111 -17.35 12.36 -0.69
N SER A 112 -17.66 11.11 -0.33
CA SER A 112 -18.44 10.16 -1.15
C SER A 112 -19.96 10.23 -0.88
N GLU A 113 -20.42 11.18 -0.06
CA GLU A 113 -21.83 11.30 0.34
C GLU A 113 -22.40 10.00 0.95
N GLY A 114 -21.55 9.28 1.71
CA GLY A 114 -21.91 8.03 2.39
C GLY A 114 -21.81 6.76 1.54
N ILE A 115 -21.35 6.84 0.29
CA ILE A 115 -21.13 5.64 -0.55
C ILE A 115 -20.01 4.76 0.03
N PHE A 116 -18.95 5.37 0.53
CA PHE A 116 -17.94 4.70 1.35
C PHE A 116 -18.21 4.98 2.83
N ASP A 117 -18.25 3.94 3.66
CA ASP A 117 -18.36 4.06 5.12
C ASP A 117 -17.62 2.91 5.81
N PRO A 118 -16.60 3.19 6.63
CA PRO A 118 -15.85 2.14 7.33
C PRO A 118 -16.68 1.46 8.44
N THR A 119 -17.88 1.94 8.76
CA THR A 119 -18.78 1.35 9.74
C THR A 119 -19.71 0.27 9.16
N LEU A 120 -19.54 -0.08 7.88
CA LEU A 120 -20.34 -1.10 7.20
C LEU A 120 -20.03 -2.54 7.63
N GLY A 121 -19.19 -2.74 8.66
CA GLY A 121 -18.82 -4.05 9.19
C GLY A 121 -20.02 -4.99 9.41
N PRO A 122 -21.16 -4.58 10.00
CA PRO A 122 -22.31 -5.45 10.14
C PRO A 122 -22.87 -5.99 8.82
N LEU A 123 -22.83 -5.18 7.76
CA LEU A 123 -23.24 -5.59 6.41
C LEU A 123 -22.20 -6.45 5.71
N THR A 124 -20.92 -6.06 5.77
CA THR A 124 -19.86 -6.83 5.13
C THR A 124 -19.70 -8.22 5.73
N HIS A 125 -19.88 -8.38 7.04
CA HIS A 125 -19.91 -9.69 7.69
C HIS A 125 -21.08 -10.54 7.21
N LEU A 126 -22.27 -9.96 7.06
CA LEU A 126 -23.44 -10.64 6.53
C LEU A 126 -23.17 -11.17 5.10
N TRP A 127 -22.59 -10.36 4.22
CA TRP A 127 -22.23 -10.77 2.86
C TRP A 127 -21.03 -11.74 2.81
N ARG A 128 -20.11 -11.70 3.75
CA ARG A 128 -19.06 -12.73 3.90
C ARG A 128 -19.65 -14.08 4.23
N GLU A 129 -20.66 -14.11 5.12
CA GLU A 129 -21.40 -15.33 5.46
C GLU A 129 -22.15 -15.87 4.26
N THR A 130 -22.86 -15.03 3.51
CA THR A 130 -23.50 -15.38 2.25
C THR A 130 -22.56 -16.06 1.26
N ARG A 131 -21.32 -15.57 1.13
CA ARG A 131 -20.31 -16.23 0.28
C ARG A 131 -19.97 -17.64 0.72
N ARG A 132 -19.98 -17.90 2.02
CA ARG A 132 -19.71 -19.21 2.63
C ARG A 132 -20.89 -20.16 2.51
N THR A 133 -22.12 -19.69 2.84
CA THR A 133 -23.31 -20.52 2.90
C THR A 133 -24.07 -20.62 1.58
N LYS A 134 -23.89 -19.63 0.68
CA LYS A 134 -24.69 -19.41 -0.54
C LYS A 134 -26.14 -18.98 -0.27
N GLU A 135 -26.47 -18.71 0.99
CA GLU A 135 -27.79 -18.24 1.39
C GLU A 135 -27.82 -16.72 1.41
N VAL A 136 -28.72 -16.11 0.63
CA VAL A 136 -28.89 -14.66 0.60
C VAL A 136 -29.57 -14.21 1.89
N PRO A 137 -29.09 -13.16 2.58
CA PRO A 137 -29.70 -12.66 3.80
C PRO A 137 -31.13 -12.16 3.55
N SER A 138 -31.98 -12.29 4.54
CA SER A 138 -33.32 -11.71 4.49
C SER A 138 -33.25 -10.17 4.49
N GLU A 139 -34.31 -9.52 4.00
CA GLU A 139 -34.44 -8.06 4.09
C GLU A 139 -34.42 -7.56 5.54
N GLU A 140 -34.94 -8.35 6.45
CA GLU A 140 -34.93 -8.05 7.89
C GLU A 140 -33.53 -8.08 8.47
N ASP A 141 -32.69 -9.09 8.09
CA ASP A 141 -31.29 -9.19 8.50
C ASP A 141 -30.47 -8.01 7.95
N ILE A 142 -30.71 -7.66 6.68
CA ILE A 142 -30.04 -6.52 6.03
C ILE A 142 -30.44 -5.21 6.74
N ALA A 143 -31.72 -5.00 7.04
CA ALA A 143 -32.19 -3.81 7.74
C ALA A 143 -31.60 -3.73 9.16
N ALA A 144 -31.57 -4.86 9.88
CA ALA A 144 -31.00 -4.96 11.21
C ALA A 144 -29.48 -4.68 11.20
N ALA A 145 -28.73 -5.20 10.22
CA ALA A 145 -27.30 -4.91 10.03
C ALA A 145 -27.09 -3.42 9.71
N ARG A 146 -27.86 -2.88 8.76
CA ARG A 146 -27.79 -1.47 8.34
C ARG A 146 -28.05 -0.50 9.50
N SER A 147 -28.98 -0.82 10.40
CA SER A 147 -29.30 0.04 11.55
C SER A 147 -28.13 0.23 12.52
N ARG A 148 -27.10 -0.60 12.45
CA ARG A 148 -25.88 -0.54 13.27
C ARG A 148 -24.74 0.20 12.59
N CYS A 149 -24.87 0.54 11.31
CA CYS A 149 -23.89 1.29 10.52
C CYS A 149 -24.11 2.81 10.65
N GLY A 150 -23.08 3.60 10.43
CA GLY A 150 -23.11 5.06 10.36
C GLY A 150 -21.91 5.71 11.03
N ILE A 151 -21.16 6.50 10.26
CA ILE A 151 -19.95 7.21 10.72
C ILE A 151 -20.26 8.19 11.86
N GLU A 152 -21.49 8.68 11.98
CA GLU A 152 -21.96 9.54 13.06
C GLU A 152 -21.93 8.87 14.44
N PHE A 153 -21.87 7.55 14.47
CA PHE A 153 -21.71 6.77 15.70
C PHE A 153 -20.26 6.67 16.17
N LEU A 154 -19.32 7.28 15.46
CA LEU A 154 -17.95 7.47 15.91
C LEU A 154 -17.71 8.93 16.28
N ALA A 155 -17.13 9.16 17.45
CA ALA A 155 -16.59 10.46 17.83
C ALA A 155 -15.08 10.37 17.97
N PHE A 156 -14.40 11.44 17.57
CA PHE A 156 -12.94 11.54 17.54
C PHE A 156 -12.48 12.72 18.39
N ASP A 157 -11.50 12.50 19.26
CA ASP A 157 -10.76 13.55 19.97
C ASP A 157 -9.31 13.52 19.48
N GLU A 158 -8.97 14.45 18.58
CA GLU A 158 -7.65 14.53 17.95
C GLU A 158 -6.56 14.89 18.97
N LYS A 159 -6.90 15.68 20.02
CA LYS A 159 -5.92 16.09 21.04
C LYS A 159 -5.51 14.92 21.93
N LYS A 160 -6.46 14.04 22.23
CA LYS A 160 -6.23 12.86 23.08
C LYS A 160 -5.97 11.59 22.29
N GLN A 161 -6.09 11.66 20.97
CA GLN A 161 -6.00 10.50 20.08
C GLN A 161 -6.91 9.35 20.53
N THR A 162 -8.18 9.70 20.82
CA THR A 162 -9.19 8.72 21.26
C THR A 162 -10.36 8.63 20.27
N VAL A 163 -10.92 7.43 20.16
CA VAL A 163 -12.13 7.16 19.40
C VAL A 163 -13.20 6.66 20.35
N THR A 164 -14.43 7.15 20.19
CA THR A 164 -15.59 6.72 20.99
C THR A 164 -16.62 6.10 20.07
N VAL A 165 -16.95 4.84 20.32
CA VAL A 165 -18.09 4.17 19.70
C VAL A 165 -19.34 4.52 20.49
N LYS A 166 -20.37 5.11 19.83
CA LYS A 166 -21.61 5.56 20.48
C LYS A 166 -22.74 4.54 20.41
N ARG A 167 -22.67 3.59 19.49
CA ARG A 167 -23.73 2.59 19.24
C ARG A 167 -23.23 1.17 19.51
N GLN A 168 -23.99 0.43 20.30
CA GLN A 168 -23.71 -0.98 20.53
C GLN A 168 -23.90 -1.80 19.24
N GLY A 169 -22.98 -2.74 18.99
CA GLY A 169 -23.02 -3.60 17.81
C GLY A 169 -22.54 -2.95 16.52
N LEU A 170 -22.02 -1.71 16.57
CA LEU A 170 -21.25 -1.14 15.47
C LEU A 170 -20.01 -1.99 15.26
N GLN A 171 -19.68 -2.26 13.99
CA GLN A 171 -18.46 -2.95 13.58
C GLN A 171 -17.77 -2.16 12.50
N LEU A 172 -16.43 -2.14 12.53
CA LEU A 172 -15.61 -1.48 11.56
C LEU A 172 -15.07 -2.49 10.54
N ASP A 173 -15.06 -2.09 9.29
CA ASP A 173 -14.40 -2.81 8.20
C ASP A 173 -13.52 -1.81 7.42
N LEU A 174 -12.23 -1.99 7.50
CA LEU A 174 -11.24 -1.14 6.81
C LEU A 174 -10.76 -1.74 5.48
N GLY A 175 -11.35 -2.87 5.04
CA GLY A 175 -10.91 -3.59 3.83
C GLY A 175 -10.89 -2.74 2.55
N GLY A 176 -11.73 -1.71 2.47
CA GLY A 176 -11.79 -0.80 1.33
C GLY A 176 -10.69 0.29 1.31
N ILE A 177 -9.97 0.51 2.44
CA ILE A 177 -8.96 1.57 2.51
C ILE A 177 -7.62 1.12 3.11
N ALA A 178 -7.61 0.03 3.89
CA ALA A 178 -6.43 -0.38 4.65
C ALA A 178 -5.21 -0.71 3.77
N LYS A 179 -5.40 -1.32 2.59
CA LYS A 179 -4.29 -1.66 1.70
C LYS A 179 -3.63 -0.41 1.11
N GLY A 180 -4.43 0.56 0.66
CA GLY A 180 -3.93 1.84 0.17
C GLY A 180 -3.20 2.62 1.27
N PHE A 181 -3.77 2.64 2.49
CA PHE A 181 -3.14 3.29 3.65
C PHE A 181 -1.81 2.61 4.03
N ALA A 182 -1.74 1.27 4.01
CA ALA A 182 -0.49 0.54 4.24
C ALA A 182 0.56 0.84 3.16
N ALA A 183 0.14 0.99 1.90
CA ALA A 183 1.03 1.39 0.81
C ALA A 183 1.57 2.82 1.02
N ASP A 184 0.74 3.73 1.53
CA ASP A 184 1.18 5.08 1.91
C ASP A 184 2.16 5.06 3.09
N LEU A 185 1.93 4.25 4.13
CA LEU A 185 2.87 4.08 5.25
C LEU A 185 4.24 3.60 4.78
N ILE A 186 4.28 2.61 3.89
CA ILE A 186 5.52 2.11 3.28
C ILE A 186 6.21 3.23 2.51
N TYR A 187 5.50 3.89 1.61
CA TYR A 187 6.05 4.96 0.78
C TYR A 187 6.59 6.11 1.63
N ASP A 188 5.83 6.59 2.60
CA ASP A 188 6.20 7.71 3.46
C ASP A 188 7.45 7.41 4.29
N HIS A 189 7.59 6.15 4.77
CA HIS A 189 8.80 5.74 5.47
C HIS A 189 10.03 5.78 4.56
N LEU A 190 9.92 5.25 3.34
CA LEU A 190 10.99 5.24 2.34
C LEU A 190 11.35 6.67 1.89
N ALA A 191 10.35 7.50 1.59
CA ALA A 191 10.54 8.87 1.16
C ALA A 191 11.25 9.74 2.23
N LYS A 192 10.90 9.57 3.52
CA LYS A 192 11.59 10.23 4.65
C LYS A 192 13.08 9.84 4.76
N LYS A 193 13.46 8.71 4.20
CA LYS A 193 14.86 8.24 4.13
C LYS A 193 15.57 8.62 2.83
N GLY A 194 14.89 9.38 1.96
CA GLY A 194 15.43 9.81 0.67
C GLY A 194 15.09 8.90 -0.51
N PHE A 195 14.42 7.77 -0.31
CA PHE A 195 14.03 6.83 -1.37
C PHE A 195 12.70 7.26 -2.00
N THR A 196 12.67 8.43 -2.68
CA THR A 196 11.45 8.98 -3.29
C THR A 196 11.09 8.31 -4.62
N GLN A 197 12.07 7.76 -5.33
CA GLN A 197 11.87 6.99 -6.56
C GLN A 197 11.38 5.58 -6.23
N THR A 198 10.16 5.52 -5.66
CA THR A 198 9.57 4.29 -5.12
C THR A 198 8.18 4.04 -5.70
N LEU A 199 7.91 2.78 -6.01
CA LEU A 199 6.58 2.25 -6.30
C LEU A 199 6.24 1.17 -5.27
N VAL A 200 5.09 1.31 -4.63
CA VAL A 200 4.52 0.28 -3.75
C VAL A 200 3.27 -0.28 -4.41
N ALA A 201 3.22 -1.60 -4.57
CA ALA A 201 2.05 -2.30 -5.07
C ALA A 201 1.45 -3.16 -3.95
N ALA A 202 0.14 -3.03 -3.72
CA ALA A 202 -0.66 -3.76 -2.74
C ALA A 202 -1.85 -4.42 -3.45
N ALA A 203 -1.63 -5.57 -4.10
CA ALA A 203 -2.56 -6.18 -5.04
C ALA A 203 -2.92 -5.23 -6.20
N GLY A 204 -4.19 -4.76 -6.26
CA GLY A 204 -4.67 -3.82 -7.27
C GLY A 204 -4.45 -2.34 -6.93
N ASP A 205 -3.90 -2.03 -5.76
CA ASP A 205 -3.63 -0.67 -5.31
C ASP A 205 -2.14 -0.35 -5.49
N LEU A 206 -1.84 0.83 -6.06
CA LEU A 206 -0.47 1.30 -6.27
C LEU A 206 -0.29 2.65 -5.60
N ARG A 207 0.83 2.83 -4.88
CA ARG A 207 1.35 4.13 -4.47
C ARG A 207 2.62 4.41 -5.25
N ILE A 208 2.65 5.49 -6.01
CA ILE A 208 3.68 5.82 -6.98
C ILE A 208 4.34 7.13 -6.58
N GLY A 209 5.65 7.11 -6.39
CA GLY A 209 6.47 8.27 -6.07
C GLY A 209 7.10 8.92 -7.30
N ASP A 210 8.29 9.48 -7.09
CA ASP A 210 9.08 10.11 -8.16
C ASP A 210 9.42 9.11 -9.28
N PRO A 211 9.63 9.60 -10.51
CA PRO A 211 10.00 8.74 -11.64
C PRO A 211 11.27 7.95 -11.38
N PRO A 212 11.40 6.74 -11.96
CA PRO A 212 12.69 6.05 -12.02
C PRO A 212 13.76 6.91 -12.70
N PRO A 213 15.07 6.65 -12.44
CA PRO A 213 16.14 7.35 -13.12
C PRO A 213 15.96 7.35 -14.65
N GLU A 214 16.18 8.49 -15.27
CA GLU A 214 16.11 8.69 -16.73
C GLU A 214 14.72 8.39 -17.36
N ARG A 215 13.65 8.34 -16.54
CA ARG A 215 12.30 8.10 -17.00
C ARG A 215 11.34 9.23 -16.63
N VAL A 216 10.31 9.42 -17.45
CA VAL A 216 9.26 10.43 -17.19
C VAL A 216 8.21 9.97 -16.19
N GLY A 217 8.18 8.66 -15.90
CA GLY A 217 7.24 8.04 -14.96
C GLY A 217 7.40 6.52 -14.91
N TRP A 218 6.66 5.90 -14.01
CA TRP A 218 6.54 4.45 -13.87
C TRP A 218 5.58 3.91 -14.93
N ASN A 219 6.03 2.97 -15.76
CA ASN A 219 5.16 2.32 -16.74
C ASN A 219 4.16 1.42 -16.03
N THR A 220 2.94 1.92 -15.84
CA THR A 220 1.83 1.21 -15.19
C THR A 220 0.92 0.60 -16.24
N GLY A 221 0.83 -0.74 -16.25
CA GLY A 221 -0.05 -1.47 -17.16
C GLY A 221 -1.51 -1.38 -16.72
N LEU A 222 -2.37 -0.95 -17.61
CA LEU A 222 -3.83 -1.02 -17.41
C LEU A 222 -4.35 -2.29 -18.11
N ARG A 223 -4.83 -3.24 -17.33
CA ARG A 223 -5.48 -4.43 -17.84
C ARG A 223 -6.96 -4.11 -18.10
N THR A 224 -7.27 -3.76 -19.32
CA THR A 224 -8.66 -3.63 -19.79
C THR A 224 -9.09 -4.94 -20.44
N PHE A 225 -10.34 -5.35 -20.26
CA PHE A 225 -10.98 -6.57 -20.76
C PHE A 225 -10.19 -7.46 -21.76
N ARG A 226 -10.51 -8.73 -21.83
CA ARG A 226 -9.77 -9.84 -22.49
C ARG A 226 -9.29 -9.64 -23.94
N LEU A 227 -9.68 -8.56 -24.61
CA LEU A 227 -9.45 -8.37 -26.05
C LEU A 227 -8.70 -7.09 -26.43
N THR A 228 -8.32 -6.25 -25.48
CA THR A 228 -7.56 -5.03 -25.76
C THR A 228 -6.09 -5.19 -25.42
N PRO A 229 -5.16 -4.69 -26.27
CA PRO A 229 -3.75 -4.68 -25.92
C PRO A 229 -3.54 -3.93 -24.59
N ASN A 230 -2.70 -4.45 -23.72
CA ASN A 230 -2.32 -3.80 -22.47
C ASN A 230 -1.82 -2.38 -22.80
N LYS A 231 -2.57 -1.39 -22.34
CA LYS A 231 -2.11 0.01 -22.41
C LYS A 231 -1.24 0.25 -21.18
N SER A 232 -0.12 0.92 -21.34
CA SER A 232 0.70 1.40 -20.25
C SER A 232 0.68 2.92 -20.21
N LEU A 233 0.65 3.49 -19.01
CA LEU A 233 0.74 4.92 -18.77
C LEU A 233 1.98 5.22 -17.93
N PRO A 234 2.78 6.23 -18.27
CA PRO A 234 3.86 6.71 -17.43
C PRO A 234 3.26 7.55 -16.30
N LEU A 235 3.19 6.99 -15.09
CA LEU A 235 2.62 7.64 -13.91
C LEU A 235 3.72 8.07 -12.91
N ARG A 236 3.48 9.15 -12.18
CA ARG A 236 4.35 9.66 -11.13
C ARG A 236 3.56 10.41 -10.06
N ASN A 237 4.01 10.34 -8.82
CA ASN A 237 3.46 11.08 -7.68
C ASN A 237 1.93 10.97 -7.57
N CYS A 238 1.40 9.74 -7.70
CA CYS A 238 -0.04 9.47 -7.68
C CYS A 238 -0.32 8.11 -7.07
N ALA A 239 -1.60 7.80 -6.94
CA ALA A 239 -2.09 6.47 -6.59
C ALA A 239 -3.00 5.94 -7.71
N VAL A 240 -3.05 4.62 -7.82
CA VAL A 240 -3.98 3.91 -8.71
C VAL A 240 -4.65 2.82 -7.90
N SER A 241 -5.96 2.71 -8.00
CA SER A 241 -6.72 1.60 -7.46
C SER A 241 -7.50 0.91 -8.57
N THR A 242 -7.53 -0.43 -8.53
CA THR A 242 -8.24 -1.23 -9.52
C THR A 242 -9.28 -2.08 -8.82
N SER A 243 -10.54 -1.81 -9.12
CA SER A 243 -11.67 -2.63 -8.68
C SER A 243 -12.01 -3.67 -9.75
N GLY A 244 -12.46 -4.86 -9.31
CA GLY A 244 -12.90 -5.93 -10.21
C GLY A 244 -13.66 -7.01 -9.46
N ASP A 245 -14.56 -7.67 -10.15
CA ASP A 245 -15.44 -8.73 -9.66
C ASP A 245 -14.92 -10.15 -9.93
N LEU A 246 -13.78 -10.28 -10.61
CA LEU A 246 -13.24 -11.57 -11.08
C LEU A 246 -12.99 -12.60 -9.97
N PHE A 247 -12.71 -12.15 -8.74
CA PHE A 247 -12.31 -13.02 -7.63
C PHE A 247 -13.18 -12.87 -6.38
N GLN A 248 -14.06 -11.89 -6.32
CA GLN A 248 -14.87 -11.58 -5.15
C GLN A 248 -16.35 -11.32 -5.52
N SER A 249 -16.93 -12.22 -6.29
CA SER A 249 -18.36 -12.20 -6.61
C SER A 249 -19.12 -13.25 -5.80
N VAL A 250 -20.41 -12.98 -5.56
CA VAL A 250 -21.37 -13.98 -5.08
C VAL A 250 -22.23 -14.35 -6.27
N THR A 251 -22.20 -15.63 -6.65
CA THR A 251 -23.15 -16.18 -7.63
C THR A 251 -24.26 -16.85 -6.85
N THR A 252 -25.49 -16.38 -7.03
CA THR A 252 -26.71 -17.03 -6.56
C THR A 252 -27.34 -17.77 -7.74
N ASP A 253 -27.79 -18.99 -7.51
CA ASP A 253 -28.54 -19.79 -8.49
C ASP A 253 -29.88 -19.15 -8.83
#